data_8aeeb113e6b3e1e0ab6fed4b94b41873
#
_entry.id   8aeeb113e6b3e1e0ab6fed4b94b41873
#
_cell.length_a   1.000
_cell.length_b   1.000
_cell.length_c   1.000
_cell.angle_alpha   90.00
_cell.angle_beta   90.00
_cell.angle_gamma   90.00
#
_symmetry.space_group_name_H-M   'P 1'
#
loop_
_entity.id
_entity.type
_entity.pdbx_description
1 polymer ?
#
loop_
_entity_poly.entity_id
_entity_poly.type
_entity_poly.pdbx_seq_one_letter_code
_entity_poly.pdbx_strand_id
1 'polypeptide(L)'
;MPDSHPYAITLDVGSSLANKTGSWRTERPVYLDRMPPCNDACPAGENVQEWLSHAEEGDYQAAWRQIMVDNPFPAIMGRVCYRPCETACNRATLDEPVGINSVERFLGDEAIKQGWSVTVEAAPSGKRVLIVGAGPSGLSAAYHLARLGHNVTVRDDSPEAGGMMRYGIPSYRLPRDVVDAEIRRITDLGVRLELDTPVTDLADALADFDAVFLAVGAHVGRRADIPAGDSARIVDAVSMLAGLEKGEQPLLGRRVAVYGGGNTAMDVARTARRLGATDAIVVYRRTRDRMPAHDIEVQEALEEGVRMRWLSTIVYAGADRVRIEKMQLDETGFPQPTGEFEELDADSVVLALGQQADLALVADLPEVTVTDGVVQVNAAMMTGRPGLFAGGDMVPGERTVTVAVGHGKQAARNIDGWLRTTPYEHPERPELATYDRLNTWYYSDAPATVRPQLDLARRITSFDEVTGGLTAETALFEARRCMSCGNCLECDNCFGVCPDNAIIKLGPGQGYEIDLDFCKGCGLCATECPSGAITMLRERF
;
A
#
# COMPACT_ATOMS: atom_id res chain seq x y z
N MET A 1 -28.16 7.69 55.29
CA MET A 1 -28.82 8.43 54.20
C MET A 1 -28.24 9.81 54.23
N PRO A 2 -27.56 10.28 53.21
CA PRO A 2 -27.16 11.67 53.19
C PRO A 2 -28.38 12.51 53.03
N ASP A 3 -28.36 13.56 53.79
CA ASP A 3 -29.47 14.47 54.00
C ASP A 3 -29.91 15.16 52.72
N SER A 4 -31.20 15.45 52.74
CA SER A 4 -31.94 16.28 51.81
C SER A 4 -31.08 17.39 51.18
N HIS A 5 -31.25 17.54 49.87
CA HIS A 5 -30.66 18.64 49.16
C HIS A 5 -30.96 19.97 49.74
N PRO A 6 -29.93 20.77 50.00
CA PRO A 6 -30.13 22.12 50.49
C PRO A 6 -30.71 23.09 49.45
N TYR A 7 -30.83 22.67 48.19
CA TYR A 7 -31.23 23.55 47.08
C TYR A 7 -32.41 22.97 46.30
N ALA A 8 -33.49 23.71 46.22
CA ALA A 8 -34.70 23.30 45.50
C ALA A 8 -34.56 23.24 43.96
N ILE A 9 -33.51 23.84 43.43
CA ILE A 9 -33.24 23.91 41.98
C ILE A 9 -32.12 23.01 41.53
N THR A 10 -31.41 22.37 42.45
CA THR A 10 -30.29 21.50 42.17
C THR A 10 -30.68 20.07 42.52
N LEU A 11 -30.71 19.21 41.50
CA LEU A 11 -30.98 17.79 41.68
C LEU A 11 -29.68 17.05 41.97
N ASP A 12 -29.75 15.92 42.69
CA ASP A 12 -28.62 15.02 42.86
C ASP A 12 -28.13 14.48 41.52
N VAL A 13 -26.86 14.19 41.44
CA VAL A 13 -26.31 13.43 40.32
C VAL A 13 -27.08 12.11 40.22
N GLY A 14 -27.66 11.85 39.06
CA GLY A 14 -28.49 10.67 38.83
C GLY A 14 -29.96 10.78 39.22
N SER A 15 -30.44 11.94 39.75
CA SER A 15 -31.86 12.14 40.07
C SER A 15 -32.74 12.09 38.81
N SER A 16 -32.23 12.34 37.62
CA SER A 16 -32.92 12.13 36.34
C SER A 16 -33.34 10.68 36.13
N LEU A 17 -32.68 9.72 36.77
CA LEU A 17 -33.06 8.31 36.76
C LEU A 17 -34.42 8.02 37.44
N ALA A 18 -34.99 8.98 38.16
CA ALA A 18 -36.36 8.89 38.64
C ALA A 18 -37.40 9.02 37.52
N ASN A 19 -37.04 9.68 36.40
CA ASN A 19 -37.95 9.92 35.29
C ASN A 19 -37.57 9.03 34.10
N LYS A 20 -38.31 7.94 33.87
CA LYS A 20 -38.16 7.09 32.70
C LYS A 20 -38.71 7.81 31.46
N THR A 21 -37.84 8.59 30.81
CA THR A 21 -38.20 9.44 29.66
C THR A 21 -38.18 8.68 28.31
N GLY A 22 -37.88 7.40 28.32
CA GLY A 22 -37.77 6.58 27.10
C GLY A 22 -39.03 6.56 26.24
N SER A 23 -40.22 6.71 26.88
CA SER A 23 -41.50 6.78 26.15
C SER A 23 -41.69 8.06 25.32
N TRP A 24 -40.81 9.06 25.45
CA TRP A 24 -40.85 10.30 24.67
C TRP A 24 -40.07 10.16 23.33
N ARG A 25 -39.31 9.08 23.23
CA ARG A 25 -38.38 8.86 22.10
C ARG A 25 -39.14 8.59 20.81
N THR A 26 -38.79 9.30 19.76
CA THR A 26 -39.19 9.04 18.35
C THR A 26 -38.02 8.58 17.49
N GLU A 27 -36.81 8.88 17.95
CA GLU A 27 -35.55 8.43 17.34
C GLU A 27 -34.61 7.94 18.45
N ARG A 28 -33.84 6.92 18.18
CA ARG A 28 -32.85 6.38 19.12
C ARG A 28 -31.43 6.49 18.60
N PRO A 29 -30.44 6.81 19.42
CA PRO A 29 -29.06 6.71 19.07
C PRO A 29 -28.63 5.24 18.96
N VAL A 30 -27.77 4.96 17.96
CA VAL A 30 -27.17 3.64 17.75
C VAL A 30 -25.70 3.84 17.42
N TYR A 31 -24.82 3.07 18.07
CA TYR A 31 -23.41 3.01 17.69
C TYR A 31 -23.29 2.15 16.45
N LEU A 32 -22.60 2.65 15.44
CA LEU A 32 -22.35 1.97 14.17
C LEU A 32 -20.87 2.12 13.83
N ASP A 33 -20.23 1.00 13.56
CA ASP A 33 -18.89 1.01 12.99
C ASP A 33 -19.01 1.35 11.50
N ARG A 34 -18.25 2.36 11.06
CA ARG A 34 -18.16 2.78 9.66
C ARG A 34 -16.79 2.47 9.09
N MET A 35 -16.73 2.44 7.76
CA MET A 35 -15.48 2.29 7.05
C MET A 35 -14.68 3.59 7.06
N PRO A 36 -13.53 3.67 7.74
CA PRO A 36 -12.64 4.83 7.63
C PRO A 36 -12.15 4.98 6.18
N PRO A 37 -12.03 6.21 5.63
CA PRO A 37 -11.56 6.39 4.26
C PRO A 37 -10.15 5.85 4.00
N CYS A 38 -9.28 5.85 5.01
CA CYS A 38 -7.94 5.27 4.91
C CYS A 38 -7.97 3.74 4.76
N ASN A 39 -8.87 3.05 5.47
CA ASN A 39 -9.06 1.60 5.32
C ASN A 39 -9.62 1.27 3.93
N ASP A 40 -10.62 2.07 3.49
CA ASP A 40 -11.26 1.92 2.18
C ASP A 40 -10.28 2.06 1.03
N ALA A 41 -9.35 2.99 1.14
CA ALA A 41 -8.38 3.31 0.10
C ALA A 41 -7.15 2.40 0.10
N CYS A 42 -6.90 1.58 1.15
CA CYS A 42 -5.72 0.73 1.21
C CYS A 42 -5.84 -0.49 0.28
N PRO A 43 -5.01 -0.63 -0.77
CA PRO A 43 -5.09 -1.78 -1.67
C PRO A 43 -4.69 -3.11 -1.01
N ALA A 44 -3.87 -3.07 0.05
CA ALA A 44 -3.57 -4.24 0.88
C ALA A 44 -4.74 -4.62 1.81
N GLY A 45 -5.74 -3.72 1.95
CA GLY A 45 -6.92 -3.93 2.79
C GLY A 45 -6.59 -3.97 4.26
N GLU A 46 -5.70 -3.09 4.71
CA GLU A 46 -5.36 -2.93 6.13
C GLU A 46 -6.46 -2.22 6.90
N ASN A 47 -6.64 -2.61 8.15
CA ASN A 47 -7.41 -1.82 9.11
C ASN A 47 -6.51 -0.73 9.72
N VAL A 48 -6.28 0.33 8.91
CA VAL A 48 -5.37 1.43 9.23
C VAL A 48 -5.77 2.13 10.52
N GLN A 49 -7.05 2.38 10.72
CA GLN A 49 -7.56 3.08 11.90
C GLN A 49 -7.29 2.28 13.18
N GLU A 50 -7.45 0.96 13.17
CA GLU A 50 -7.25 0.11 14.34
C GLU A 50 -5.77 0.06 14.76
N TRP A 51 -4.84 -0.15 13.81
CA TRP A 51 -3.44 -0.16 14.20
C TRP A 51 -2.91 1.24 14.58
N LEU A 52 -3.47 2.32 14.02
CA LEU A 52 -3.18 3.68 14.49
C LEU A 52 -3.67 3.91 15.92
N SER A 53 -4.84 3.37 16.30
CA SER A 53 -5.35 3.46 17.66
C SER A 53 -4.41 2.81 18.69
N HIS A 54 -3.88 1.61 18.38
CA HIS A 54 -2.84 1.01 19.22
C HIS A 54 -1.54 1.85 19.27
N ALA A 55 -1.15 2.44 18.13
CA ALA A 55 0.05 3.27 18.07
C ALA A 55 -0.10 4.58 18.89
N GLU A 56 -1.28 5.20 18.92
CA GLU A 56 -1.54 6.42 19.73
C GLU A 56 -1.53 6.16 21.24
N GLU A 57 -1.78 4.92 21.66
CA GLU A 57 -1.65 4.47 23.04
C GLU A 57 -0.19 4.13 23.42
N GLY A 58 0.71 4.04 22.41
CA GLY A 58 2.09 3.65 22.57
C GLY A 58 2.32 2.14 22.60
N ASP A 59 1.28 1.32 22.35
CA ASP A 59 1.41 -0.12 22.20
C ASP A 59 1.82 -0.47 20.75
N TYR A 60 3.08 -0.20 20.45
CA TYR A 60 3.63 -0.42 19.11
C TYR A 60 3.63 -1.87 18.68
N GLN A 61 3.73 -2.81 19.63
CA GLN A 61 3.69 -4.22 19.29
C GLN A 61 2.27 -4.68 18.91
N ALA A 62 1.24 -4.21 19.60
CA ALA A 62 -0.15 -4.46 19.21
C ALA A 62 -0.47 -3.82 17.85
N ALA A 63 -0.05 -2.56 17.64
CA ALA A 63 -0.19 -1.86 16.37
C ALA A 63 0.44 -2.67 15.21
N TRP A 64 1.69 -3.12 15.39
CA TRP A 64 2.37 -3.95 14.40
C TRP A 64 1.65 -5.29 14.17
N ARG A 65 1.20 -5.96 15.22
CA ARG A 65 0.44 -7.22 15.07
C ARG A 65 -0.84 -7.02 14.25
N GLN A 66 -1.49 -5.88 14.43
CA GLN A 66 -2.68 -5.54 13.65
C GLN A 66 -2.36 -5.31 12.17
N ILE A 67 -1.25 -4.62 11.83
CA ILE A 67 -0.77 -4.54 10.45
C ILE A 67 -0.53 -5.94 9.88
N MET A 68 0.12 -6.82 10.64
CA MET A 68 0.46 -8.18 10.23
C MET A 68 -0.76 -9.09 9.97
N VAL A 69 -1.97 -8.68 10.35
CA VAL A 69 -3.20 -9.38 9.95
C VAL A 69 -3.40 -9.32 8.43
N ASP A 70 -3.01 -8.22 7.82
CA ASP A 70 -3.30 -7.90 6.42
C ASP A 70 -2.06 -7.74 5.55
N ASN A 71 -0.99 -7.16 6.09
CA ASN A 71 0.22 -6.80 5.36
C ASN A 71 1.48 -7.36 6.04
N PRO A 72 2.21 -8.31 5.40
CA PRO A 72 3.42 -8.88 5.96
C PRO A 72 4.67 -7.99 5.83
N PHE A 73 4.57 -6.81 5.22
CA PHE A 73 5.69 -5.96 4.83
C PHE A 73 5.62 -4.51 5.35
N PRO A 74 5.34 -4.25 6.62
CA PRO A 74 5.19 -2.88 7.12
C PRO A 74 6.43 -2.01 6.93
N ALA A 75 7.64 -2.54 7.10
CA ALA A 75 8.86 -1.78 6.90
C ALA A 75 9.12 -1.47 5.42
N ILE A 76 8.79 -2.38 4.51
CA ILE A 76 8.88 -2.18 3.07
C ILE A 76 7.80 -1.17 2.63
N MET A 77 6.52 -1.38 3.03
CA MET A 77 5.42 -0.49 2.64
C MET A 77 5.65 0.93 3.13
N GLY A 78 6.14 1.10 4.35
CA GLY A 78 6.51 2.41 4.89
C GLY A 78 7.58 3.15 4.08
N ARG A 79 8.23 2.49 3.10
CA ARG A 79 9.23 3.06 2.19
C ARG A 79 8.74 3.24 0.76
N VAL A 80 7.91 2.32 0.27
CA VAL A 80 7.60 2.25 -1.17
C VAL A 80 6.13 2.44 -1.54
N CYS A 81 5.20 2.45 -0.56
CA CYS A 81 3.79 2.71 -0.80
C CYS A 81 3.54 4.15 -1.23
N TYR A 82 2.67 4.35 -2.22
CA TYR A 82 2.26 5.68 -2.70
C TYR A 82 1.12 6.32 -1.90
N ARG A 83 0.75 5.75 -0.75
CA ARG A 83 -0.08 6.34 0.31
C ARG A 83 -1.50 6.74 -0.10
N PRO A 84 -2.27 5.88 -0.78
CA PRO A 84 -3.66 6.21 -1.10
C PRO A 84 -4.51 6.45 0.17
N CYS A 85 -4.16 5.81 1.28
CA CYS A 85 -4.78 6.05 2.58
C CYS A 85 -4.58 7.48 3.11
N GLU A 86 -3.42 8.11 2.90
CA GLU A 86 -3.17 9.51 3.25
C GLU A 86 -3.94 10.45 2.33
N THR A 87 -4.00 10.14 1.02
CA THR A 87 -4.78 10.91 0.05
C THR A 87 -6.27 10.91 0.39
N ALA A 88 -6.80 9.81 0.92
CA ALA A 88 -8.20 9.68 1.32
C ALA A 88 -8.49 10.14 2.76
N CYS A 89 -7.48 10.52 3.54
CA CYS A 89 -7.60 10.85 4.94
C CYS A 89 -8.49 12.08 5.17
N ASN A 90 -9.56 11.94 5.96
CA ASN A 90 -10.45 13.05 6.30
C ASN A 90 -9.72 14.22 6.98
N ARG A 91 -8.63 13.95 7.71
CA ARG A 91 -7.85 15.01 8.35
C ARG A 91 -7.27 16.01 7.35
N ALA A 92 -7.01 15.60 6.12
CA ALA A 92 -6.57 16.51 5.05
C ALA A 92 -7.54 17.68 4.79
N THR A 93 -8.80 17.56 5.23
CA THR A 93 -9.79 18.66 5.14
C THR A 93 -9.67 19.62 6.32
N LEU A 94 -9.10 19.20 7.44
CA LEU A 94 -8.89 20.04 8.63
C LEU A 94 -7.56 20.81 8.53
N ASP A 95 -6.45 20.08 8.34
CA ASP A 95 -5.09 20.62 8.23
C ASP A 95 -4.27 19.84 7.18
N GLU A 96 -3.57 18.80 7.59
CA GLU A 96 -2.76 17.92 6.74
C GLU A 96 -3.12 16.46 7.04
N PRO A 97 -3.05 15.54 6.07
CA PRO A 97 -3.34 14.13 6.32
C PRO A 97 -2.43 13.57 7.42
N VAL A 98 -2.90 12.54 8.11
CA VAL A 98 -2.04 11.78 9.03
C VAL A 98 -0.94 11.10 8.24
N GLY A 99 0.30 11.19 8.71
CA GLY A 99 1.46 10.52 8.11
C GLY A 99 1.44 9.01 8.37
N ILE A 100 0.40 8.34 7.89
CA ILE A 100 0.09 6.92 8.10
C ILE A 100 1.28 6.05 7.72
N ASN A 101 1.81 6.27 6.52
CA ASN A 101 2.95 5.53 5.98
C ASN A 101 4.24 5.75 6.81
N SER A 102 4.38 6.91 7.44
CA SER A 102 5.52 7.20 8.30
C SER A 102 5.45 6.43 9.62
N VAL A 103 4.25 6.28 10.20
CA VAL A 103 4.01 5.47 11.39
C VAL A 103 4.13 3.98 11.07
N GLU A 104 3.59 3.53 9.94
CA GLU A 104 3.74 2.14 9.47
C GLU A 104 5.21 1.75 9.34
N ARG A 105 6.02 2.61 8.70
CA ARG A 105 7.47 2.43 8.63
C ARG A 105 8.12 2.30 9.99
N PHE A 106 7.79 3.21 10.91
CA PHE A 106 8.33 3.18 12.28
C PHE A 106 8.02 1.84 12.97
N LEU A 107 6.77 1.36 12.87
CA LEU A 107 6.35 0.09 13.44
C LEU A 107 7.08 -1.11 12.81
N GLY A 108 7.26 -1.10 11.48
CA GLY A 108 8.01 -2.11 10.76
C GLY A 108 9.49 -2.15 11.14
N ASP A 109 10.14 -0.98 11.24
CA ASP A 109 11.53 -0.84 11.64
C ASP A 109 11.74 -1.27 13.10
N GLU A 110 10.85 -0.89 14.03
CA GLU A 110 10.88 -1.37 15.42
C GLU A 110 10.67 -2.88 15.51
N ALA A 111 9.79 -3.45 14.69
CA ALA A 111 9.58 -4.89 14.67
C ALA A 111 10.84 -5.66 14.25
N ILE A 112 11.59 -5.15 13.26
CA ILE A 112 12.88 -5.72 12.85
C ILE A 112 13.88 -5.59 13.98
N LYS A 113 14.02 -4.40 14.54
CA LYS A 113 14.98 -4.10 15.62
C LYS A 113 14.74 -4.91 16.90
N GLN A 114 13.47 -5.11 17.27
CA GLN A 114 13.05 -5.86 18.46
C GLN A 114 12.91 -7.36 18.21
N GLY A 115 13.02 -7.82 16.97
CA GLY A 115 12.84 -9.22 16.61
C GLY A 115 11.42 -9.74 16.83
N TRP A 116 10.39 -8.90 16.60
CA TRP A 116 9.00 -9.34 16.73
C TRP A 116 8.66 -10.38 15.67
N SER A 117 7.93 -11.40 16.09
CA SER A 117 7.54 -12.53 15.25
C SER A 117 6.04 -12.79 15.28
N VAL A 118 5.57 -13.49 14.28
CA VAL A 118 4.19 -13.98 14.17
C VAL A 118 4.21 -15.49 14.34
N THR A 119 3.21 -16.03 15.00
CA THR A 119 3.03 -17.49 15.18
C THR A 119 1.92 -18.00 14.28
N VAL A 120 2.04 -19.26 13.85
CA VAL A 120 0.97 -19.98 13.16
C VAL A 120 0.09 -20.63 14.21
N GLU A 121 -1.16 -20.18 14.33
CA GLU A 121 -2.14 -20.71 15.29
C GLU A 121 -3.03 -21.78 14.67
N ALA A 122 -3.17 -21.76 13.34
CA ALA A 122 -4.01 -22.71 12.62
C ALA A 122 -3.42 -24.13 12.64
N ALA A 123 -4.29 -25.12 12.83
CA ALA A 123 -3.90 -26.52 12.70
C ALA A 123 -3.47 -26.84 11.25
N PRO A 124 -2.48 -27.73 11.06
CA PRO A 124 -2.04 -28.14 9.74
C PRO A 124 -3.21 -28.68 8.89
N SER A 125 -3.40 -28.14 7.70
CA SER A 125 -4.47 -28.56 6.77
C SER A 125 -4.15 -29.84 6.01
N GLY A 126 -2.87 -30.21 5.94
CA GLY A 126 -2.36 -31.27 5.09
C GLY A 126 -2.30 -30.93 3.60
N LYS A 127 -2.77 -29.74 3.20
CA LYS A 127 -2.78 -29.28 1.81
C LYS A 127 -1.46 -28.65 1.40
N ARG A 128 -1.05 -28.88 0.15
CA ARG A 128 0.19 -28.36 -0.44
C ARG A 128 -0.15 -27.29 -1.49
N VAL A 129 0.43 -26.12 -1.33
CA VAL A 129 0.25 -25.01 -2.27
C VAL A 129 1.60 -24.61 -2.86
N LEU A 130 1.68 -24.55 -4.19
CA LEU A 130 2.82 -23.98 -4.90
C LEU A 130 2.54 -22.53 -5.23
N ILE A 131 3.53 -21.68 -4.98
CA ILE A 131 3.56 -20.29 -5.42
C ILE A 131 4.71 -20.15 -6.41
N VAL A 132 4.43 -19.60 -7.59
CA VAL A 132 5.40 -19.34 -8.64
C VAL A 132 5.70 -17.85 -8.68
N GLY A 133 6.89 -17.49 -8.18
CA GLY A 133 7.36 -16.11 -8.02
C GLY A 133 7.44 -15.66 -6.57
N ALA A 134 8.64 -15.28 -6.13
CA ALA A 134 8.95 -14.75 -4.80
C ALA A 134 8.94 -13.22 -4.75
N GLY A 135 8.10 -12.59 -5.56
CA GLY A 135 7.80 -11.15 -5.51
C GLY A 135 6.77 -10.81 -4.42
N PRO A 136 6.36 -9.52 -4.28
CA PRO A 136 5.47 -9.07 -3.21
C PRO A 136 4.15 -9.84 -3.15
N SER A 137 3.54 -10.16 -4.30
CA SER A 137 2.28 -10.92 -4.35
C SER A 137 2.44 -12.36 -3.90
N GLY A 138 3.49 -13.05 -4.38
CA GLY A 138 3.77 -14.44 -4.02
C GLY A 138 4.12 -14.59 -2.54
N LEU A 139 4.99 -13.72 -2.02
CA LEU A 139 5.39 -13.74 -0.61
C LEU A 139 4.22 -13.37 0.31
N SER A 140 3.35 -12.43 -0.08
CA SER A 140 2.11 -12.13 0.66
C SER A 140 1.17 -13.34 0.69
N ALA A 141 0.97 -14.01 -0.44
CA ALA A 141 0.17 -15.23 -0.48
C ALA A 141 0.78 -16.34 0.39
N ALA A 142 2.11 -16.52 0.34
CA ALA A 142 2.83 -17.48 1.17
C ALA A 142 2.62 -17.24 2.66
N TYR A 143 2.73 -15.98 3.09
CA TYR A 143 2.49 -15.58 4.46
C TYR A 143 1.08 -15.95 4.94
N HIS A 144 0.06 -15.54 4.19
CA HIS A 144 -1.32 -15.79 4.58
C HIS A 144 -1.69 -17.26 4.54
N LEU A 145 -1.24 -18.02 3.52
CA LEU A 145 -1.49 -19.46 3.42
C LEU A 145 -0.80 -20.25 4.54
N ALA A 146 0.44 -19.88 4.90
CA ALA A 146 1.13 -20.51 6.02
C ALA A 146 0.38 -20.29 7.34
N ARG A 147 -0.12 -19.06 7.59
CA ARG A 147 -0.95 -18.74 8.77
C ARG A 147 -2.28 -19.52 8.80
N LEU A 148 -2.82 -19.88 7.63
CA LEU A 148 -4.02 -20.73 7.49
C LEU A 148 -3.72 -22.23 7.64
N GLY A 149 -2.46 -22.60 7.91
CA GLY A 149 -2.03 -23.96 8.18
C GLY A 149 -1.72 -24.82 6.94
N HIS A 150 -1.52 -24.20 5.78
CA HIS A 150 -1.13 -24.91 4.56
C HIS A 150 0.38 -25.12 4.47
N ASN A 151 0.80 -26.20 3.78
CA ASN A 151 2.20 -26.42 3.41
C ASN A 151 2.51 -25.63 2.15
N VAL A 152 3.28 -24.55 2.28
CA VAL A 152 3.57 -23.62 1.19
C VAL A 152 4.99 -23.82 0.68
N THR A 153 5.11 -23.97 -0.63
CA THR A 153 6.38 -23.92 -1.35
C THR A 153 6.34 -22.73 -2.32
N VAL A 154 7.35 -21.88 -2.26
CA VAL A 154 7.57 -20.78 -3.20
C VAL A 154 8.75 -21.13 -4.09
N ARG A 155 8.57 -21.09 -5.42
CA ARG A 155 9.64 -21.25 -6.40
C ARG A 155 9.87 -19.95 -7.17
N ASP A 156 11.12 -19.60 -7.33
CA ASP A 156 11.55 -18.44 -8.12
C ASP A 156 12.76 -18.79 -8.99
N ASP A 157 12.85 -18.19 -10.16
CA ASP A 157 13.97 -18.35 -11.08
C ASP A 157 15.19 -17.49 -10.72
N SER A 158 15.01 -16.58 -9.79
CA SER A 158 16.07 -15.67 -9.33
C SER A 158 16.84 -16.25 -8.15
N PRO A 159 18.12 -15.84 -7.95
CA PRO A 159 18.94 -16.31 -6.83
C PRO A 159 18.52 -15.71 -5.47
N GLU A 160 17.76 -14.62 -5.48
CA GLU A 160 17.31 -13.91 -4.28
C GLU A 160 15.82 -13.60 -4.37
N ALA A 161 15.11 -13.78 -3.26
CA ALA A 161 13.70 -13.43 -3.18
C ALA A 161 13.47 -11.91 -3.07
N GLY A 162 12.28 -11.45 -3.43
CA GLY A 162 11.84 -10.07 -3.34
C GLY A 162 11.26 -9.51 -4.65
N GLY A 163 11.54 -10.15 -5.79
CA GLY A 163 11.06 -9.70 -7.09
C GLY A 163 11.37 -8.21 -7.35
N MET A 164 10.37 -7.42 -7.77
CA MET A 164 10.57 -5.99 -8.05
C MET A 164 10.96 -5.15 -6.82
N MET A 165 10.70 -5.60 -5.60
CA MET A 165 11.18 -4.93 -4.38
C MET A 165 12.72 -4.95 -4.31
N ARG A 166 13.36 -6.00 -4.83
CA ARG A 166 14.81 -6.15 -4.88
C ARG A 166 15.39 -5.67 -6.22
N TYR A 167 14.87 -6.19 -7.34
CA TYR A 167 15.46 -6.03 -8.66
C TYR A 167 14.99 -4.79 -9.42
N GLY A 168 13.92 -4.13 -8.96
CA GLY A 168 13.34 -2.95 -9.62
C GLY A 168 13.45 -1.67 -8.81
N ILE A 169 13.37 -1.74 -7.48
CA ILE A 169 13.45 -0.56 -6.60
C ILE A 169 14.91 -0.41 -6.13
N PRO A 170 15.56 0.75 -6.35
CA PRO A 170 16.94 0.98 -5.93
C PRO A 170 17.13 0.92 -4.40
N SER A 171 18.32 0.49 -3.94
CA SER A 171 18.62 0.33 -2.52
C SER A 171 18.56 1.63 -1.72
N TYR A 172 18.77 2.79 -2.34
CA TYR A 172 18.63 4.10 -1.68
C TYR A 172 17.16 4.46 -1.36
N ARG A 173 16.18 3.74 -1.92
CA ARG A 173 14.75 3.83 -1.55
C ARG A 173 14.33 2.67 -0.66
N LEU A 174 14.86 1.48 -0.90
CA LEU A 174 14.52 0.26 -0.16
C LEU A 174 15.78 -0.55 0.16
N PRO A 175 16.36 -0.39 1.35
CA PRO A 175 17.54 -1.14 1.79
C PRO A 175 17.31 -2.65 1.75
N ARG A 176 18.32 -3.40 1.38
CA ARG A 176 18.23 -4.86 1.16
C ARG A 176 18.09 -5.64 2.46
N ASP A 177 18.72 -5.18 3.53
CA ASP A 177 18.57 -5.74 4.87
C ASP A 177 17.12 -5.68 5.39
N VAL A 178 16.37 -4.64 5.03
CA VAL A 178 14.94 -4.53 5.33
C VAL A 178 14.13 -5.57 4.55
N VAL A 179 14.42 -5.73 3.25
CA VAL A 179 13.77 -6.74 2.40
C VAL A 179 14.03 -8.15 2.96
N ASP A 180 15.28 -8.43 3.29
CA ASP A 180 15.69 -9.74 3.82
C ASP A 180 15.07 -10.04 5.18
N ALA A 181 14.97 -9.04 6.06
CA ALA A 181 14.38 -9.21 7.38
C ALA A 181 12.89 -9.56 7.30
N GLU A 182 12.12 -8.88 6.43
CA GLU A 182 10.71 -9.17 6.27
C GLU A 182 10.44 -10.48 5.53
N ILE A 183 11.25 -10.84 4.53
CA ILE A 183 11.17 -12.16 3.88
C ILE A 183 11.50 -13.29 4.88
N ARG A 184 12.52 -13.10 5.72
CA ARG A 184 12.88 -14.08 6.74
C ARG A 184 11.73 -14.34 7.70
N ARG A 185 10.99 -13.31 8.09
CA ARG A 185 9.79 -13.47 8.94
C ARG A 185 8.74 -14.37 8.29
N ILE A 186 8.61 -14.33 6.97
CA ILE A 186 7.71 -15.21 6.22
C ILE A 186 8.24 -16.66 6.20
N THR A 187 9.53 -16.84 5.93
CA THR A 187 10.13 -18.19 5.89
C THR A 187 10.15 -18.85 7.28
N ASP A 188 10.27 -18.06 8.35
CA ASP A 188 10.21 -18.54 9.73
C ASP A 188 8.84 -19.15 10.11
N LEU A 189 7.77 -18.87 9.31
CA LEU A 189 6.48 -19.55 9.44
C LEU A 189 6.46 -20.97 8.86
N GLY A 190 7.59 -21.47 8.35
CA GLY A 190 7.70 -22.78 7.71
C GLY A 190 7.44 -22.78 6.20
N VAL A 191 7.41 -21.60 5.57
CA VAL A 191 7.35 -21.48 4.11
C VAL A 191 8.66 -21.98 3.51
N ARG A 192 8.55 -22.95 2.59
CA ARG A 192 9.71 -23.47 1.85
C ARG A 192 9.99 -22.59 0.65
N LEU A 193 11.16 -21.95 0.63
CA LEU A 193 11.62 -21.10 -0.45
C LEU A 193 12.67 -21.82 -1.29
N GLU A 194 12.38 -22.04 -2.57
CA GLU A 194 13.24 -22.69 -3.57
C GLU A 194 13.61 -21.68 -4.63
N LEU A 195 14.81 -21.10 -4.51
CA LEU A 195 15.39 -20.13 -5.44
C LEU A 195 16.19 -20.85 -6.53
N ASP A 196 16.55 -20.13 -7.61
CA ASP A 196 17.18 -20.70 -8.82
C ASP A 196 16.40 -21.92 -9.36
N THR A 197 15.07 -21.95 -9.12
CA THR A 197 14.22 -23.11 -9.44
C THR A 197 13.02 -22.66 -10.29
N PRO A 198 13.23 -22.43 -11.59
CA PRO A 198 12.16 -22.04 -12.49
C PRO A 198 11.10 -23.14 -12.64
N VAL A 199 9.84 -22.74 -12.61
CA VAL A 199 8.74 -23.62 -12.99
C VAL A 199 8.56 -23.52 -14.49
N THR A 200 8.73 -24.65 -15.19
CA THR A 200 8.65 -24.70 -16.66
C THR A 200 7.40 -25.44 -17.16
N ASP A 201 6.75 -26.24 -16.30
CA ASP A 201 5.56 -27.00 -16.62
C ASP A 201 4.50 -26.82 -15.52
N LEU A 202 3.34 -26.26 -15.89
CA LEU A 202 2.21 -26.09 -14.97
C LEU A 202 1.37 -27.36 -14.85
N ALA A 203 1.39 -28.27 -15.80
CA ALA A 203 0.66 -29.53 -15.70
C ALA A 203 1.25 -30.41 -14.59
N ASP A 204 2.58 -30.51 -14.56
CA ASP A 204 3.29 -31.20 -13.50
C ASP A 204 3.07 -30.53 -12.13
N ALA A 205 3.13 -29.19 -12.09
CA ALA A 205 2.87 -28.45 -10.86
C ALA A 205 1.46 -28.68 -10.32
N LEU A 206 0.44 -28.68 -11.17
CA LEU A 206 -0.96 -28.96 -10.79
C LEU A 206 -1.22 -30.42 -10.42
N ALA A 207 -0.38 -31.35 -10.87
CA ALA A 207 -0.45 -32.74 -10.44
C ALA A 207 0.19 -32.97 -9.06
N ASP A 208 1.22 -32.20 -8.74
CA ASP A 208 1.98 -32.35 -7.49
C ASP A 208 1.42 -31.55 -6.32
N PHE A 209 0.68 -30.46 -6.57
CA PHE A 209 0.14 -29.56 -5.54
C PHE A 209 -1.39 -29.49 -5.61
N ASP A 210 -2.03 -29.25 -4.46
CA ASP A 210 -3.49 -29.10 -4.37
C ASP A 210 -4.00 -27.79 -4.94
N ALA A 211 -3.16 -26.75 -5.01
CA ALA A 211 -3.40 -25.48 -5.71
C ALA A 211 -2.08 -24.83 -6.13
N VAL A 212 -2.14 -24.01 -7.18
CA VAL A 212 -1.00 -23.23 -7.69
C VAL A 212 -1.38 -21.76 -7.79
N PHE A 213 -0.51 -20.88 -7.29
CA PHE A 213 -0.65 -19.44 -7.41
C PHE A 213 0.48 -18.85 -8.26
N LEU A 214 0.12 -18.22 -9.39
CA LEU A 214 1.06 -17.55 -10.28
C LEU A 214 1.25 -16.09 -9.86
N ALA A 215 2.49 -15.72 -9.56
CA ALA A 215 2.89 -14.39 -9.11
C ALA A 215 4.20 -13.93 -9.80
N VAL A 216 4.37 -14.29 -11.08
CA VAL A 216 5.60 -14.03 -11.85
C VAL A 216 5.84 -12.55 -12.17
N GLY A 217 4.85 -11.69 -11.92
CA GLY A 217 4.97 -10.24 -12.07
C GLY A 217 5.10 -9.77 -13.52
N ALA A 218 5.75 -8.61 -13.71
CA ALA A 218 6.02 -8.00 -15.02
C ALA A 218 7.47 -7.49 -15.04
N HIS A 219 8.39 -8.31 -15.47
CA HIS A 219 9.84 -8.03 -15.45
C HIS A 219 10.47 -7.86 -16.84
N VAL A 220 9.70 -8.03 -17.91
CA VAL A 220 10.18 -7.82 -19.28
C VAL A 220 9.98 -6.37 -19.68
N GLY A 221 11.07 -5.62 -19.91
CA GLY A 221 11.01 -4.24 -20.36
C GLY A 221 10.40 -4.10 -21.76
N ARG A 222 9.51 -3.12 -21.94
CA ARG A 222 8.99 -2.77 -23.25
C ARG A 222 10.06 -2.09 -24.07
N ARG A 223 10.25 -2.57 -25.29
CA ARG A 223 11.20 -2.01 -26.24
C ARG A 223 10.52 -0.96 -27.13
N ALA A 224 11.26 0.06 -27.54
CA ALA A 224 10.93 0.92 -28.66
C ALA A 224 11.92 0.64 -29.77
N ASP A 225 11.43 0.61 -30.99
CA ASP A 225 12.28 0.53 -32.17
C ASP A 225 12.81 1.94 -32.49
N ILE A 226 13.96 2.26 -31.90
CA ILE A 226 14.64 3.54 -32.10
C ILE A 226 15.77 3.30 -33.11
N PRO A 227 15.74 3.95 -34.27
CA PRO A 227 16.88 3.93 -35.19
C PRO A 227 18.16 4.34 -34.48
N ALA A 228 19.20 3.52 -34.59
CA ALA A 228 20.44 3.71 -33.85
C ALA A 228 21.66 3.56 -34.74
N GLY A 229 22.70 4.34 -34.46
CA GLY A 229 24.01 4.17 -35.07
C GLY A 229 24.78 2.98 -34.44
N ASP A 230 25.77 2.45 -35.14
CA ASP A 230 26.54 1.27 -34.71
C ASP A 230 27.21 1.38 -33.34
N SER A 231 27.45 2.61 -32.86
CA SER A 231 28.06 2.88 -31.54
C SER A 231 27.06 3.36 -30.48
N ALA A 232 25.75 3.36 -30.78
CA ALA A 232 24.74 3.78 -29.85
C ALA A 232 24.61 2.78 -28.69
N ARG A 233 24.47 3.31 -27.46
CA ARG A 233 24.22 2.51 -26.27
C ARG A 233 22.76 2.65 -25.86
N ILE A 234 21.98 1.62 -26.08
CA ILE A 234 20.59 1.54 -25.66
C ILE A 234 20.47 0.42 -24.62
N VAL A 235 20.01 0.76 -23.42
CA VAL A 235 19.93 -0.14 -22.26
C VAL A 235 18.47 -0.22 -21.81
N ASP A 236 18.03 -1.41 -21.42
CA ASP A 236 16.73 -1.60 -20.79
C ASP A 236 16.79 -1.23 -19.31
N ALA A 237 15.79 -0.48 -18.82
CA ALA A 237 15.76 0.02 -17.47
C ALA A 237 15.68 -1.09 -16.40
N VAL A 238 14.86 -2.12 -16.65
CA VAL A 238 14.68 -3.22 -15.69
C VAL A 238 15.95 -4.06 -15.63
N SER A 239 16.52 -4.40 -16.78
CA SER A 239 17.78 -5.15 -16.87
C SER A 239 18.93 -4.39 -16.20
N MET A 240 18.97 -3.06 -16.35
CA MET A 240 19.98 -2.22 -15.71
C MET A 240 19.86 -2.25 -14.18
N LEU A 241 18.65 -2.06 -13.64
CA LEU A 241 18.43 -2.06 -12.19
C LEU A 241 18.68 -3.44 -11.59
N ALA A 242 18.22 -4.51 -12.26
CA ALA A 242 18.48 -5.88 -11.85
C ALA A 242 19.98 -6.26 -11.93
N GLY A 243 20.70 -5.79 -12.94
CA GLY A 243 22.13 -5.98 -13.07
C GLY A 243 22.93 -5.35 -11.94
N LEU A 244 22.54 -4.14 -11.50
CA LEU A 244 23.16 -3.47 -10.34
C LEU A 244 23.02 -4.32 -9.06
N GLU A 245 21.87 -4.94 -8.84
CA GLU A 245 21.65 -5.82 -7.71
C GLU A 245 22.56 -7.05 -7.75
N LYS A 246 22.87 -7.55 -8.96
CA LYS A 246 23.80 -8.65 -9.18
C LYS A 246 25.29 -8.22 -9.18
N GLY A 247 25.56 -6.94 -8.82
CA GLY A 247 26.92 -6.39 -8.78
C GLY A 247 27.49 -5.96 -10.14
N GLU A 248 26.67 -5.93 -11.19
CA GLU A 248 27.08 -5.43 -12.50
C GLU A 248 27.18 -3.90 -12.48
N GLN A 249 28.16 -3.35 -13.18
CA GLN A 249 28.31 -1.91 -13.34
C GLN A 249 27.96 -1.51 -14.77
N PRO A 250 26.79 -0.91 -15.02
CA PRO A 250 26.40 -0.50 -16.36
C PRO A 250 27.27 0.67 -16.83
N LEU A 251 27.79 0.55 -18.05
CA LEU A 251 28.59 1.60 -18.67
C LEU A 251 27.66 2.65 -19.31
N LEU A 252 27.15 3.60 -18.51
CA LEU A 252 26.21 4.61 -18.98
C LEU A 252 26.86 5.86 -19.60
N GLY A 253 28.12 6.14 -19.25
CA GLY A 253 28.77 7.39 -19.62
C GLY A 253 28.40 8.54 -18.66
N ARG A 254 28.73 9.77 -19.06
CA ARG A 254 28.52 10.95 -18.22
C ARG A 254 27.20 11.67 -18.48
N ARG A 255 26.59 11.46 -19.64
CA ARG A 255 25.34 12.07 -20.07
C ARG A 255 24.35 10.96 -20.42
N VAL A 256 23.29 10.86 -19.66
CA VAL A 256 22.31 9.76 -19.77
C VAL A 256 20.94 10.31 -20.15
N ALA A 257 20.40 9.86 -21.27
CA ALA A 257 19.02 10.12 -21.65
C ALA A 257 18.15 8.95 -21.20
N VAL A 258 17.12 9.22 -20.37
CA VAL A 258 16.14 8.22 -19.94
C VAL A 258 14.85 8.44 -20.71
N TYR A 259 14.44 7.46 -21.49
CA TYR A 259 13.24 7.56 -22.31
C TYR A 259 12.04 6.89 -21.63
N GLY A 260 11.14 7.71 -21.11
CA GLY A 260 9.94 7.27 -20.41
C GLY A 260 9.47 8.27 -19.36
N GLY A 261 8.36 8.00 -18.70
CA GLY A 261 7.76 8.93 -17.74
C GLY A 261 7.12 8.25 -16.53
N GLY A 262 7.42 6.98 -16.25
CA GLY A 262 6.98 6.25 -15.06
C GLY A 262 7.98 6.35 -13.91
N ASN A 263 7.62 5.77 -12.76
CA ASN A 263 8.50 5.72 -11.59
C ASN A 263 9.86 5.07 -11.88
N THR A 264 9.89 4.03 -12.73
CA THR A 264 11.13 3.41 -13.20
C THR A 264 12.05 4.40 -13.91
N ALA A 265 11.50 5.38 -14.66
CA ALA A 265 12.32 6.40 -15.30
C ALA A 265 12.97 7.34 -14.27
N MET A 266 12.27 7.66 -13.18
CA MET A 266 12.82 8.45 -12.06
C MET A 266 13.91 7.68 -11.35
N ASP A 267 13.66 6.41 -11.03
CA ASP A 267 14.63 5.52 -10.38
C ASP A 267 15.92 5.38 -11.21
N VAL A 268 15.80 5.15 -12.52
CA VAL A 268 16.94 5.05 -13.43
C VAL A 268 17.72 6.38 -13.51
N ALA A 269 17.05 7.51 -13.66
CA ALA A 269 17.72 8.80 -13.78
C ALA A 269 18.48 9.17 -12.49
N ARG A 270 17.88 8.94 -11.33
CA ARG A 270 18.50 9.12 -10.01
C ARG A 270 19.66 8.14 -9.78
N THR A 271 19.50 6.90 -10.24
CA THR A 271 20.56 5.89 -10.20
C THR A 271 21.74 6.28 -11.08
N ALA A 272 21.49 6.77 -12.31
CA ALA A 272 22.53 7.26 -13.19
C ALA A 272 23.37 8.39 -12.55
N ARG A 273 22.72 9.32 -11.82
CA ARG A 273 23.43 10.36 -11.04
C ARG A 273 24.39 9.74 -10.02
N ARG A 274 23.93 8.73 -9.26
CA ARG A 274 24.75 8.01 -8.25
C ARG A 274 25.90 7.23 -8.86
N LEU A 275 25.73 6.75 -10.08
CA LEU A 275 26.79 6.08 -10.86
C LEU A 275 27.79 7.04 -11.51
N GLY A 276 27.67 8.37 -11.25
CA GLY A 276 28.62 9.38 -11.70
C GLY A 276 28.24 10.09 -12.99
N ALA A 277 27.01 9.94 -13.48
CA ALA A 277 26.53 10.75 -14.57
C ALA A 277 26.48 12.23 -14.13
N THR A 278 27.15 13.12 -14.89
CA THR A 278 27.12 14.56 -14.64
C THR A 278 25.82 15.19 -15.13
N ASP A 279 25.16 14.54 -16.07
CA ASP A 279 23.88 14.97 -16.64
C ASP A 279 22.97 13.76 -16.84
N ALA A 280 21.77 13.82 -16.29
CA ALA A 280 20.70 12.86 -16.50
C ALA A 280 19.44 13.62 -16.94
N ILE A 281 18.92 13.26 -18.11
CA ILE A 281 17.74 13.90 -18.68
C ILE A 281 16.65 12.88 -18.97
N VAL A 282 15.46 13.12 -18.45
CA VAL A 282 14.28 12.30 -18.76
C VAL A 282 13.56 12.91 -19.96
N VAL A 283 13.39 12.13 -21.02
CA VAL A 283 12.66 12.53 -22.22
C VAL A 283 11.27 11.87 -22.17
N TYR A 284 10.23 12.71 -22.15
CA TYR A 284 8.86 12.25 -22.04
C TYR A 284 7.93 12.94 -23.04
N ARG A 285 7.10 12.12 -23.73
CA ARG A 285 6.30 12.57 -24.88
C ARG A 285 5.05 13.36 -24.54
N ARG A 286 4.69 13.51 -23.25
CA ARG A 286 3.53 14.27 -22.78
C ARG A 286 3.97 15.38 -21.81
N THR A 287 3.00 16.04 -21.21
CA THR A 287 3.20 17.06 -20.17
C THR A 287 3.39 16.45 -18.78
N ARG A 288 3.81 17.26 -17.80
CA ARG A 288 4.01 16.82 -16.41
C ARG A 288 2.73 16.25 -15.79
N ASP A 289 1.60 16.91 -15.96
CA ASP A 289 0.28 16.50 -15.46
C ASP A 289 -0.23 15.17 -16.06
N ARG A 290 0.34 14.75 -17.18
CA ARG A 290 0.05 13.48 -17.84
C ARG A 290 1.11 12.41 -17.57
N MET A 291 2.04 12.67 -16.68
CA MET A 291 3.11 11.74 -16.35
C MET A 291 2.60 10.66 -15.39
N PRO A 292 2.86 9.37 -15.65
CA PRO A 292 2.42 8.31 -14.75
C PRO A 292 3.30 8.15 -13.50
N ALA A 293 4.47 8.81 -13.43
CA ALA A 293 5.27 8.85 -12.22
C ALA A 293 4.57 9.67 -11.13
N HIS A 294 4.65 9.21 -9.89
CA HIS A 294 4.11 9.94 -8.75
C HIS A 294 4.88 11.25 -8.53
N ASP A 295 4.16 12.31 -8.13
CA ASP A 295 4.73 13.64 -7.97
C ASP A 295 5.95 13.68 -7.03
N ILE A 296 5.93 12.89 -5.96
CA ILE A 296 7.05 12.80 -5.01
C ILE A 296 8.32 12.27 -5.69
N GLU A 297 8.20 11.27 -6.57
CA GLU A 297 9.35 10.71 -7.30
C GLU A 297 9.93 11.70 -8.31
N VAL A 298 9.04 12.46 -8.97
CA VAL A 298 9.45 13.52 -9.89
C VAL A 298 10.13 14.65 -9.14
N GLN A 299 9.60 15.06 -7.99
CA GLN A 299 10.16 16.10 -7.17
C GLN A 299 11.56 15.74 -6.65
N GLU A 300 11.71 14.54 -6.10
CA GLU A 300 13.01 14.04 -5.63
C GLU A 300 14.05 13.95 -6.76
N ALA A 301 13.63 13.52 -7.96
CA ALA A 301 14.51 13.50 -9.13
C ALA A 301 14.98 14.92 -9.54
N LEU A 302 14.08 15.90 -9.53
CA LEU A 302 14.39 17.30 -9.83
C LEU A 302 15.36 17.89 -8.79
N GLU A 303 15.14 17.61 -7.49
CA GLU A 303 16.03 18.04 -6.40
C GLU A 303 17.43 17.47 -6.56
N GLU A 304 17.55 16.21 -7.01
CA GLU A 304 18.83 15.54 -7.29
C GLU A 304 19.48 16.00 -8.62
N GLY A 305 18.89 17.02 -9.29
CA GLY A 305 19.43 17.63 -10.49
C GLY A 305 19.17 16.84 -11.78
N VAL A 306 18.17 15.95 -11.78
CA VAL A 306 17.67 15.33 -13.02
C VAL A 306 16.91 16.37 -13.82
N ARG A 307 17.22 16.46 -15.12
CA ARG A 307 16.52 17.38 -16.04
C ARG A 307 15.33 16.68 -16.70
N MET A 308 14.28 17.43 -16.96
CA MET A 308 13.09 16.93 -17.65
C MET A 308 12.92 17.58 -19.01
N ARG A 309 12.66 16.77 -20.03
CA ARG A 309 12.33 17.20 -21.36
C ARG A 309 10.93 16.71 -21.72
N TRP A 310 9.96 17.56 -21.46
CA TRP A 310 8.56 17.32 -21.74
C TRP A 310 8.25 17.44 -23.22
N LEU A 311 7.12 16.89 -23.66
CA LEU A 311 6.62 16.96 -25.04
C LEU A 311 7.71 16.61 -26.04
N SER A 312 8.43 15.51 -25.80
CA SER A 312 9.54 15.10 -26.66
C SER A 312 9.63 13.58 -26.77
N THR A 313 10.00 13.10 -27.93
CA THR A 313 10.25 11.67 -28.20
C THR A 313 11.64 11.48 -28.80
N ILE A 314 12.31 10.37 -28.50
CA ILE A 314 13.62 10.06 -29.11
C ILE A 314 13.36 9.38 -30.46
N VAL A 315 13.91 9.92 -31.52
CA VAL A 315 13.74 9.42 -32.90
C VAL A 315 15.01 8.82 -33.49
N TYR A 316 16.17 9.10 -32.87
CA TYR A 316 17.44 8.51 -33.26
C TYR A 316 18.44 8.53 -32.09
N ALA A 317 19.22 7.47 -31.94
CA ALA A 317 20.31 7.37 -30.99
C ALA A 317 21.66 7.22 -31.69
N GLY A 318 22.61 8.15 -31.43
CA GLY A 318 23.98 8.11 -31.90
C GLY A 318 24.96 7.67 -30.82
N ALA A 319 26.26 7.84 -31.08
CA ALA A 319 27.32 7.46 -30.15
C ALA A 319 27.43 8.41 -28.95
N ASP A 320 27.18 9.72 -29.15
CA ASP A 320 27.38 10.80 -28.18
C ASP A 320 26.22 11.79 -28.10
N ARG A 321 25.15 11.54 -28.86
CA ARG A 321 23.95 12.37 -28.91
C ARG A 321 22.71 11.61 -29.29
N VAL A 322 21.56 12.13 -28.93
CA VAL A 322 20.24 11.65 -29.36
C VAL A 322 19.51 12.77 -30.10
N ARG A 323 18.76 12.41 -31.12
CA ARG A 323 17.84 13.32 -31.80
C ARG A 323 16.45 13.13 -31.25
N ILE A 324 15.86 14.20 -30.76
CA ILE A 324 14.49 14.22 -30.27
C ILE A 324 13.60 14.98 -31.23
N GLU A 325 12.34 14.58 -31.30
CA GLU A 325 11.28 15.31 -31.98
C GLU A 325 10.35 15.92 -30.93
N LYS A 326 9.99 17.18 -31.12
CA LYS A 326 9.02 17.85 -30.28
C LYS A 326 7.62 17.34 -30.57
N MET A 327 6.82 17.20 -29.51
CA MET A 327 5.45 16.72 -29.57
C MET A 327 4.48 17.82 -29.20
N GLN A 328 3.27 17.73 -29.71
CA GLN A 328 2.11 18.48 -29.25
C GLN A 328 0.99 17.51 -28.88
N LEU A 329 0.16 17.87 -27.92
CA LEU A 329 -1.00 17.06 -27.56
C LEU A 329 -2.17 17.45 -28.47
N ASP A 330 -2.87 16.45 -29.00
CA ASP A 330 -4.16 16.67 -29.67
C ASP A 330 -5.29 16.90 -28.63
N GLU A 331 -6.51 17.09 -29.11
CA GLU A 331 -7.69 17.34 -28.26
C GLU A 331 -7.98 16.22 -27.27
N THR A 332 -7.52 14.98 -27.56
CA THR A 332 -7.66 13.83 -26.67
C THR A 332 -6.50 13.72 -25.65
N GLY A 333 -5.48 14.57 -25.80
CA GLY A 333 -4.25 14.52 -25.01
C GLY A 333 -3.27 13.45 -25.49
N PHE A 334 -3.46 12.94 -26.72
CA PHE A 334 -2.49 12.02 -27.33
C PHE A 334 -1.35 12.81 -28.00
N PRO A 335 -0.07 12.41 -27.81
CA PRO A 335 1.07 13.13 -28.36
C PRO A 335 1.21 12.91 -29.88
N GLN A 336 1.26 14.00 -30.63
CA GLN A 336 1.46 14.05 -32.07
C GLN A 336 2.83 14.69 -32.39
N PRO A 337 3.59 14.15 -33.37
CA PRO A 337 4.85 14.75 -33.78
C PRO A 337 4.64 16.08 -34.49
N THR A 338 5.55 17.03 -34.26
CA THR A 338 5.47 18.37 -34.86
C THR A 338 6.36 18.55 -36.10
N GLY A 339 7.29 17.64 -36.35
CA GLY A 339 8.33 17.79 -37.37
C GLY A 339 9.48 18.69 -36.94
N GLU A 340 9.50 19.20 -35.69
CA GLU A 340 10.61 19.98 -35.14
C GLU A 340 11.56 19.06 -34.38
N PHE A 341 12.85 19.11 -34.74
CA PHE A 341 13.88 18.25 -34.16
C PHE A 341 14.92 19.06 -33.39
N GLU A 342 15.50 18.41 -32.38
CA GLU A 342 16.59 18.95 -31.57
C GLU A 342 17.60 17.85 -31.28
N GLU A 343 18.89 18.20 -31.19
CA GLU A 343 19.96 17.29 -30.78
C GLU A 343 20.24 17.51 -29.28
N LEU A 344 20.31 16.44 -28.53
CA LEU A 344 20.73 16.44 -27.12
C LEU A 344 21.98 15.57 -26.99
N ASP A 345 22.94 16.05 -26.24
CA ASP A 345 24.12 15.27 -25.89
C ASP A 345 23.73 14.13 -24.95
N ALA A 346 24.06 12.91 -25.33
CA ALA A 346 23.84 11.69 -24.53
C ALA A 346 24.82 10.59 -24.93
N ASP A 347 25.46 10.00 -23.94
CA ASP A 347 26.40 8.87 -24.14
C ASP A 347 25.66 7.52 -24.12
N SER A 348 24.44 7.51 -23.56
CA SER A 348 23.56 6.34 -23.55
C SER A 348 22.08 6.73 -23.46
N VAL A 349 21.22 5.82 -23.91
CA VAL A 349 19.77 5.89 -23.77
C VAL A 349 19.31 4.73 -22.90
N VAL A 350 18.54 5.02 -21.84
CA VAL A 350 17.91 3.98 -21.02
C VAL A 350 16.41 3.98 -21.29
N LEU A 351 15.88 2.84 -21.75
CA LEU A 351 14.48 2.67 -22.09
C LEU A 351 13.67 2.32 -20.85
N ALA A 352 12.81 3.23 -20.40
CA ALA A 352 11.90 3.08 -19.25
C ALA A 352 10.44 3.20 -19.71
N LEU A 353 10.06 2.45 -20.75
CA LEU A 353 8.78 2.55 -21.47
C LEU A 353 7.67 1.68 -20.87
N GLY A 354 7.89 1.16 -19.67
CA GLY A 354 7.00 0.24 -18.98
C GLY A 354 7.45 -1.21 -19.11
N GLN A 355 6.69 -2.11 -18.50
CA GLN A 355 7.00 -3.51 -18.35
C GLN A 355 5.84 -4.38 -18.83
N GLN A 356 6.12 -5.64 -19.11
CA GLN A 356 5.11 -6.64 -19.45
C GLN A 356 5.45 -7.96 -18.75
N ALA A 357 4.40 -8.75 -18.48
CA ALA A 357 4.55 -10.09 -17.95
C ALA A 357 5.12 -11.04 -19.01
N ASP A 358 5.97 -11.97 -18.60
CA ASP A 358 6.25 -13.16 -19.41
C ASP A 358 5.12 -14.17 -19.18
N LEU A 359 4.36 -14.48 -20.21
CA LEU A 359 3.22 -15.36 -20.16
C LEU A 359 3.46 -16.71 -20.83
N ALA A 360 4.72 -17.03 -21.16
CA ALA A 360 5.07 -18.30 -21.78
C ALA A 360 4.56 -19.51 -20.98
N LEU A 361 4.59 -19.41 -19.65
CA LEU A 361 4.15 -20.47 -18.75
C LEU A 361 2.64 -20.85 -18.87
N VAL A 362 1.82 -19.93 -19.35
CA VAL A 362 0.37 -20.15 -19.54
C VAL A 362 -0.06 -20.28 -21.00
N ALA A 363 0.88 -20.18 -21.93
CA ALA A 363 0.60 -20.14 -23.37
C ALA A 363 -0.14 -21.38 -23.89
N ASP A 364 0.18 -22.55 -23.32
CA ASP A 364 -0.38 -23.86 -23.73
C ASP A 364 -1.64 -24.26 -22.93
N LEU A 365 -2.18 -23.37 -22.08
CA LEU A 365 -3.37 -23.62 -21.27
C LEU A 365 -4.59 -22.91 -21.89
N PRO A 366 -5.42 -23.60 -22.69
CA PRO A 366 -6.54 -22.98 -23.40
C PRO A 366 -7.63 -22.42 -22.47
N GLU A 367 -7.70 -22.89 -21.23
CA GLU A 367 -8.65 -22.41 -20.23
C GLU A 367 -8.21 -21.06 -19.61
N VAL A 368 -6.93 -20.67 -19.76
CA VAL A 368 -6.41 -19.41 -19.23
C VAL A 368 -6.55 -18.31 -20.29
N THR A 369 -7.41 -17.35 -20.01
CA THR A 369 -7.61 -16.20 -20.90
C THR A 369 -6.54 -15.14 -20.67
N VAL A 370 -5.91 -14.67 -21.74
CA VAL A 370 -4.98 -13.54 -21.74
C VAL A 370 -5.59 -12.40 -22.57
N THR A 371 -5.68 -11.21 -22.00
CA THR A 371 -6.16 -9.99 -22.67
C THR A 371 -5.23 -8.84 -22.34
N ASP A 372 -4.85 -8.04 -23.31
CA ASP A 372 -3.93 -6.89 -23.16
C ASP A 372 -2.59 -7.22 -22.48
N GLY A 373 -2.11 -8.47 -22.65
CA GLY A 373 -0.85 -8.94 -22.08
C GLY A 373 -0.91 -9.23 -20.59
N VAL A 374 -2.09 -9.49 -20.04
CA VAL A 374 -2.29 -9.93 -18.65
C VAL A 374 -3.27 -11.10 -18.57
N VAL A 375 -3.07 -11.96 -17.57
CA VAL A 375 -3.94 -13.11 -17.28
C VAL A 375 -5.24 -12.60 -16.65
N GLN A 376 -6.37 -13.05 -17.20
CA GLN A 376 -7.68 -12.73 -16.65
C GLN A 376 -8.00 -13.65 -15.47
N VAL A 377 -8.48 -13.07 -14.37
CA VAL A 377 -8.90 -13.76 -13.16
C VAL A 377 -10.31 -13.31 -12.76
N ASN A 378 -11.03 -14.17 -12.07
CA ASN A 378 -12.30 -13.82 -11.45
C ASN A 378 -12.11 -13.10 -10.09
N ALA A 379 -13.20 -12.76 -9.41
CA ALA A 379 -13.16 -12.10 -8.10
C ALA A 379 -12.44 -12.94 -7.01
N ALA A 380 -12.29 -14.25 -7.20
CA ALA A 380 -11.54 -15.13 -6.32
C ALA A 380 -10.04 -15.24 -6.69
N MET A 381 -9.54 -14.42 -7.61
CA MET A 381 -8.18 -14.50 -8.18
C MET A 381 -7.90 -15.83 -8.90
N MET A 382 -8.92 -16.61 -9.23
CA MET A 382 -8.79 -17.88 -9.97
C MET A 382 -8.85 -17.60 -11.48
N THR A 383 -7.99 -18.26 -12.24
CA THR A 383 -8.01 -18.27 -13.70
C THR A 383 -9.17 -19.11 -14.24
N GLY A 384 -9.28 -19.28 -15.56
CA GLY A 384 -10.25 -20.23 -16.14
C GLY A 384 -9.94 -21.70 -15.82
N ARG A 385 -8.74 -22.02 -15.37
CA ARG A 385 -8.33 -23.36 -14.93
C ARG A 385 -8.58 -23.56 -13.44
N PRO A 386 -9.43 -24.56 -13.04
CA PRO A 386 -9.66 -24.84 -11.62
C PRO A 386 -8.37 -25.19 -10.86
N GLY A 387 -8.19 -24.62 -9.66
CA GLY A 387 -6.99 -24.81 -8.83
C GLY A 387 -5.78 -23.97 -9.23
N LEU A 388 -5.88 -23.20 -10.32
CA LEU A 388 -4.85 -22.27 -10.76
C LEU A 388 -5.30 -20.82 -10.54
N PHE A 389 -4.56 -20.11 -9.72
CA PHE A 389 -4.79 -18.72 -9.32
C PHE A 389 -3.66 -17.83 -9.84
N ALA A 390 -3.92 -16.53 -10.01
CA ALA A 390 -2.89 -15.58 -10.41
C ALA A 390 -3.08 -14.22 -9.72
N GLY A 391 -1.96 -13.47 -9.53
CA GLY A 391 -1.99 -12.16 -8.90
C GLY A 391 -0.73 -11.33 -9.16
N GLY A 392 -0.65 -10.14 -8.58
CA GLY A 392 0.42 -9.18 -8.83
C GLY A 392 0.33 -8.55 -10.22
N ASP A 393 1.47 -8.15 -10.78
CA ASP A 393 1.54 -7.36 -12.02
C ASP A 393 1.18 -8.14 -13.30
N MET A 394 1.00 -9.47 -13.20
CA MET A 394 0.59 -10.31 -14.32
C MET A 394 -0.94 -10.37 -14.53
N VAL A 395 -1.73 -9.78 -13.64
CA VAL A 395 -3.20 -9.68 -13.75
C VAL A 395 -3.64 -8.22 -13.87
N PRO A 396 -4.90 -7.92 -14.25
CA PRO A 396 -5.40 -6.55 -14.31
C PRO A 396 -5.30 -5.83 -12.96
N GLY A 397 -4.80 -4.61 -12.95
CA GLY A 397 -4.67 -3.77 -11.75
C GLY A 397 -3.55 -2.75 -11.87
N GLU A 398 -3.42 -1.88 -10.88
CA GLU A 398 -2.27 -0.99 -10.76
C GLU A 398 -1.03 -1.78 -10.35
N ARG A 399 0.09 -1.48 -11.00
CA ARG A 399 1.37 -2.16 -10.76
C ARG A 399 2.14 -1.47 -9.64
N THR A 400 1.70 -1.72 -8.41
CA THR A 400 2.35 -1.26 -7.18
C THR A 400 2.58 -2.42 -6.22
N VAL A 401 3.58 -2.27 -5.35
CA VAL A 401 3.87 -3.29 -4.32
C VAL A 401 2.65 -3.54 -3.44
N THR A 402 1.92 -2.47 -3.07
CA THR A 402 0.74 -2.54 -2.19
C THR A 402 -0.42 -3.31 -2.83
N VAL A 403 -0.69 -3.07 -4.13
CA VAL A 403 -1.71 -3.83 -4.88
C VAL A 403 -1.30 -5.30 -4.99
N ALA A 404 -0.04 -5.57 -5.27
CA ALA A 404 0.48 -6.93 -5.36
C ALA A 404 0.33 -7.70 -4.03
N VAL A 405 0.58 -7.05 -2.89
CA VAL A 405 0.34 -7.60 -1.54
C VAL A 405 -1.15 -7.91 -1.33
N GLY A 406 -2.03 -6.98 -1.69
CA GLY A 406 -3.48 -7.18 -1.64
C GLY A 406 -3.95 -8.37 -2.47
N HIS A 407 -3.43 -8.52 -3.70
CA HIS A 407 -3.72 -9.69 -4.56
C HIS A 407 -3.26 -11.00 -3.90
N GLY A 408 -2.07 -11.02 -3.29
CA GLY A 408 -1.56 -12.19 -2.57
C GLY A 408 -2.46 -12.60 -1.41
N LYS A 409 -2.88 -11.64 -0.58
CA LYS A 409 -3.84 -11.87 0.52
C LYS A 409 -5.19 -12.39 0.02
N GLN A 410 -5.75 -11.73 -1.01
CA GLN A 410 -7.03 -12.12 -1.60
C GLN A 410 -6.96 -13.54 -2.18
N ALA A 411 -5.90 -13.84 -2.94
CA ALA A 411 -5.68 -15.17 -3.47
C ALA A 411 -5.58 -16.23 -2.35
N ALA A 412 -4.82 -15.96 -1.29
CA ALA A 412 -4.64 -16.89 -0.18
C ALA A 412 -5.97 -17.26 0.50
N ARG A 413 -6.85 -16.27 0.76
CA ARG A 413 -8.18 -16.50 1.33
C ARG A 413 -9.06 -17.37 0.42
N ASN A 414 -9.02 -17.12 -0.88
CA ASN A 414 -9.80 -17.88 -1.85
C ASN A 414 -9.22 -19.27 -2.11
N ILE A 415 -7.90 -19.43 -2.09
CA ILE A 415 -7.23 -20.73 -2.15
C ILE A 415 -7.61 -21.58 -0.93
N ASP A 416 -7.58 -21.02 0.28
CA ASP A 416 -8.03 -21.72 1.50
C ASP A 416 -9.48 -22.18 1.36
N GLY A 417 -10.38 -21.28 0.91
CA GLY A 417 -11.79 -21.63 0.66
C GLY A 417 -11.95 -22.73 -0.39
N TRP A 418 -11.17 -22.69 -1.47
CA TRP A 418 -11.14 -23.73 -2.49
C TRP A 418 -10.68 -25.07 -1.92
N LEU A 419 -9.58 -25.10 -1.18
CA LEU A 419 -9.01 -26.32 -0.61
C LEU A 419 -9.87 -26.95 0.48
N ARG A 420 -10.62 -26.12 1.23
CA ARG A 420 -11.56 -26.56 2.27
C ARG A 420 -12.98 -26.77 1.74
N THR A 421 -13.23 -26.53 0.46
CA THR A 421 -14.58 -26.58 -0.15
C THR A 421 -15.60 -25.65 0.53
N THR A 422 -15.13 -24.58 1.12
CA THR A 422 -15.94 -23.54 1.79
C THR A 422 -15.55 -22.19 1.19
N PRO A 423 -16.33 -21.64 0.24
CA PRO A 423 -16.01 -20.38 -0.40
C PRO A 423 -15.76 -19.27 0.63
N TYR A 424 -14.75 -18.44 0.36
CA TYR A 424 -14.51 -17.26 1.18
C TYR A 424 -15.64 -16.25 0.95
N GLU A 425 -16.34 -15.90 2.02
CA GLU A 425 -17.36 -14.86 2.00
C GLU A 425 -16.71 -13.51 2.37
N HIS A 426 -16.85 -12.54 1.49
CA HIS A 426 -16.40 -11.18 1.80
C HIS A 426 -17.32 -10.59 2.87
N PRO A 427 -16.79 -10.04 3.96
CA PRO A 427 -17.61 -9.34 4.94
C PRO A 427 -18.35 -8.16 4.28
N GLU A 428 -19.57 -7.88 4.76
CA GLU A 428 -20.29 -6.68 4.33
C GLU A 428 -19.41 -5.44 4.57
N ARG A 429 -19.40 -4.55 3.57
CA ARG A 429 -18.64 -3.32 3.65
C ARG A 429 -19.47 -2.25 4.35
N PRO A 430 -19.05 -1.74 5.52
CA PRO A 430 -19.78 -0.69 6.20
C PRO A 430 -19.86 0.60 5.37
N GLU A 431 -20.82 1.47 5.73
CA GLU A 431 -20.94 2.80 5.13
C GLU A 431 -19.66 3.63 5.38
N LEU A 432 -19.20 4.39 4.38
CA LEU A 432 -18.01 5.23 4.49
C LEU A 432 -18.19 6.35 5.52
N ALA A 433 -17.20 6.55 6.37
CA ALA A 433 -17.16 7.66 7.33
C ALA A 433 -16.67 8.93 6.61
N THR A 434 -17.60 9.72 6.08
CA THR A 434 -17.29 10.98 5.40
C THR A 434 -16.98 12.11 6.39
N TYR A 435 -16.22 13.13 5.95
CA TYR A 435 -15.79 14.25 6.81
C TYR A 435 -16.95 15.01 7.45
N ASP A 436 -18.07 15.19 6.76
CA ASP A 436 -19.25 15.91 7.21
C ASP A 436 -19.99 15.23 8.39
N ARG A 437 -19.69 13.97 8.67
CA ARG A 437 -20.20 13.22 9.83
C ARG A 437 -19.39 13.43 11.11
N LEU A 438 -18.20 14.00 11.00
CA LEU A 438 -17.30 14.21 12.13
C LEU A 438 -17.63 15.52 12.84
N ASN A 439 -17.54 15.51 14.16
CA ASN A 439 -17.55 16.76 14.91
C ASN A 439 -16.12 17.23 15.15
N THR A 440 -15.63 18.07 14.25
CA THR A 440 -14.22 18.51 14.24
C THR A 440 -13.90 19.55 15.31
N TRP A 441 -14.88 20.03 16.06
CA TRP A 441 -14.68 20.97 17.19
C TRP A 441 -13.66 20.47 18.23
N TYR A 442 -13.56 19.15 18.39
CA TYR A 442 -12.69 18.51 19.38
C TYR A 442 -11.26 18.29 18.90
N TYR A 443 -10.94 18.60 17.66
CA TYR A 443 -9.62 18.44 17.10
C TYR A 443 -8.93 19.79 16.90
N SER A 444 -7.68 19.88 17.30
CA SER A 444 -6.84 21.07 17.07
C SER A 444 -5.96 20.89 15.83
N ASP A 445 -5.65 22.01 15.19
CA ASP A 445 -4.65 22.02 14.13
C ASP A 445 -3.29 21.55 14.67
N ALA A 446 -2.66 20.65 13.95
CA ALA A 446 -1.33 20.13 14.24
C ALA A 446 -0.63 19.77 12.94
N PRO A 447 0.55 20.34 12.64
CA PRO A 447 1.26 20.04 11.41
C PRO A 447 1.68 18.58 11.34
N ALA A 448 1.72 18.01 10.13
CA ALA A 448 2.23 16.66 9.92
C ALA A 448 3.74 16.57 10.22
N THR A 449 4.18 15.43 10.72
CA THR A 449 5.59 15.18 10.99
C THR A 449 6.35 14.94 9.69
N VAL A 450 7.39 15.72 9.45
CA VAL A 450 8.25 15.57 8.27
C VAL A 450 9.37 14.57 8.56
N ARG A 451 9.51 13.55 7.70
CA ARG A 451 10.63 12.61 7.77
C ARG A 451 11.95 13.28 7.40
N PRO A 452 13.05 13.00 8.12
CA PRO A 452 14.36 13.54 7.77
C PRO A 452 14.83 12.96 6.43
N GLN A 453 15.59 13.75 5.69
CA GLN A 453 16.23 13.31 4.45
C GLN A 453 17.74 13.52 4.51
N LEU A 454 18.49 12.68 3.80
CA LEU A 454 19.92 12.92 3.61
C LEU A 454 20.17 14.25 2.90
N ASP A 455 21.30 14.89 3.20
CA ASP A 455 21.72 16.08 2.46
C ASP A 455 21.94 15.75 0.97
N LEU A 456 21.75 16.76 0.10
CA LEU A 456 21.75 16.58 -1.34
C LEU A 456 23.08 16.02 -1.87
N ALA A 457 24.21 16.45 -1.33
CA ALA A 457 25.52 15.99 -1.78
C ALA A 457 25.69 14.49 -1.56
N ARG A 458 25.20 13.98 -0.43
CA ARG A 458 25.22 12.55 -0.12
C ARG A 458 24.19 11.77 -0.94
N ARG A 459 22.98 12.33 -1.15
CA ARG A 459 21.93 11.71 -1.97
C ARG A 459 22.39 11.39 -3.39
N ILE A 460 23.19 12.26 -4.01
CA ILE A 460 23.63 12.08 -5.42
C ILE A 460 24.92 11.29 -5.57
N THR A 461 25.59 10.90 -4.49
CA THR A 461 26.91 10.25 -4.50
C THR A 461 26.94 8.90 -3.80
N SER A 462 25.87 8.52 -3.10
CA SER A 462 25.80 7.23 -2.39
C SER A 462 24.47 6.51 -2.65
N PHE A 463 24.45 5.22 -2.32
CA PHE A 463 23.24 4.39 -2.32
C PHE A 463 22.65 4.24 -0.91
N ASP A 464 23.05 5.09 0.05
CA ASP A 464 22.45 5.15 1.37
C ASP A 464 20.97 5.53 1.28
N GLU A 465 20.16 5.03 2.20
CA GLU A 465 18.73 5.33 2.24
C GLU A 465 18.48 6.85 2.33
N VAL A 466 17.73 7.40 1.38
CA VAL A 466 17.51 8.85 1.24
C VAL A 466 16.60 9.42 2.31
N THR A 467 15.48 8.75 2.58
CA THR A 467 14.44 9.22 3.51
C THR A 467 14.53 8.43 4.81
N GLY A 468 14.74 9.10 5.92
CA GLY A 468 14.78 8.48 7.25
C GLY A 468 13.41 8.12 7.81
N GLY A 469 13.37 7.43 8.96
CA GLY A 469 12.18 7.10 9.72
C GLY A 469 11.82 8.16 10.77
N LEU A 470 10.70 7.97 11.46
CA LEU A 470 10.30 8.72 12.65
C LEU A 470 11.01 8.19 13.89
N THR A 471 11.14 9.02 14.91
CA THR A 471 11.47 8.59 16.29
C THR A 471 10.19 8.09 16.99
N ALA A 472 10.32 7.39 18.11
CA ALA A 472 9.16 6.94 18.89
C ALA A 472 8.27 8.12 19.32
N GLU A 473 8.86 9.26 19.67
CA GLU A 473 8.14 10.47 20.07
C GLU A 473 7.35 11.06 18.90
N THR A 474 7.99 11.20 17.74
CA THR A 474 7.33 11.76 16.55
C THR A 474 6.32 10.78 15.94
N ALA A 475 6.52 9.48 16.04
CA ALA A 475 5.56 8.47 15.62
C ALA A 475 4.31 8.48 16.51
N LEU A 476 4.49 8.61 17.84
CA LEU A 476 3.39 8.76 18.78
C LEU A 476 2.57 10.03 18.51
N PHE A 477 3.26 11.16 18.28
CA PHE A 477 2.59 12.42 17.92
C PHE A 477 1.78 12.26 16.63
N GLU A 478 2.38 11.65 15.61
CA GLU A 478 1.70 11.46 14.32
C GLU A 478 0.49 10.52 14.43
N ALA A 479 0.60 9.41 15.20
CA ALA A 479 -0.53 8.52 15.44
C ALA A 479 -1.70 9.25 16.14
N ARG A 480 -1.41 10.11 17.12
CA ARG A 480 -2.40 10.94 17.85
C ARG A 480 -3.08 12.01 17.00
N ARG A 481 -2.62 12.24 15.78
CA ARG A 481 -3.34 13.07 14.82
C ARG A 481 -4.55 12.36 14.20
N CYS A 482 -4.69 11.04 14.39
CA CYS A 482 -5.82 10.28 13.87
C CYS A 482 -7.14 10.75 14.51
N MET A 483 -8.19 10.87 13.68
CA MET A 483 -9.53 11.29 14.11
C MET A 483 -10.47 10.10 14.34
N SER A 484 -10.01 8.88 14.24
CA SER A 484 -10.77 7.63 14.42
C SER A 484 -12.11 7.61 13.69
N CYS A 485 -12.11 8.06 12.43
CA CYS A 485 -13.29 8.31 11.60
C CYS A 485 -14.28 7.15 11.61
N GLY A 486 -15.49 7.38 12.09
CA GLY A 486 -16.60 6.44 12.03
C GLY A 486 -16.61 5.35 13.11
N ASN A 487 -15.59 5.27 13.97
CA ASN A 487 -15.49 4.25 15.00
C ASN A 487 -15.44 4.89 16.40
N CYS A 488 -16.00 4.22 17.40
CA CYS A 488 -15.98 4.72 18.77
C CYS A 488 -14.55 4.68 19.34
N LEU A 489 -14.06 5.82 19.84
CA LEU A 489 -12.74 5.97 20.47
C LEU A 489 -12.82 6.14 22.00
N GLU A 490 -13.94 5.81 22.59
CA GLU A 490 -14.21 5.85 24.06
C GLU A 490 -13.87 7.20 24.73
N CYS A 491 -14.08 8.33 24.04
CA CYS A 491 -13.75 9.67 24.51
C CYS A 491 -14.67 10.24 25.59
N ASP A 492 -15.71 9.51 25.99
CA ASP A 492 -16.69 9.90 27.01
C ASP A 492 -17.62 11.10 26.66
N ASN A 493 -17.50 11.73 25.50
CA ASN A 493 -18.35 12.89 25.18
C ASN A 493 -19.84 12.55 25.23
N CYS A 494 -20.27 11.45 24.63
CA CYS A 494 -21.65 10.99 24.64
C CYS A 494 -22.17 10.72 26.06
N PHE A 495 -21.32 10.15 26.91
CA PHE A 495 -21.64 9.91 28.33
C PHE A 495 -21.79 11.24 29.10
N GLY A 496 -20.84 12.16 28.93
CA GLY A 496 -20.80 13.43 29.64
C GLY A 496 -21.93 14.39 29.26
N VAL A 497 -22.40 14.37 27.99
CA VAL A 497 -23.46 15.29 27.52
C VAL A 497 -24.87 14.73 27.67
N CYS A 498 -25.05 13.47 28.07
CA CYS A 498 -26.37 12.86 28.18
C CYS A 498 -27.17 13.45 29.35
N PRO A 499 -28.27 14.21 29.08
CA PRO A 499 -29.01 14.87 30.14
C PRO A 499 -29.81 13.90 31.00
N ASP A 500 -30.03 12.68 30.51
CA ASP A 500 -30.84 11.66 31.20
C ASP A 500 -29.98 10.53 31.78
N ASN A 501 -28.63 10.65 31.72
CA ASN A 501 -27.67 9.62 32.14
C ASN A 501 -27.94 8.23 31.51
N ALA A 502 -28.46 8.21 30.29
CA ALA A 502 -28.87 7.00 29.61
C ALA A 502 -27.71 6.28 28.87
N ILE A 503 -26.50 6.81 28.95
CA ILE A 503 -25.29 6.15 28.36
C ILE A 503 -24.56 5.41 29.48
N ILE A 504 -24.34 4.13 29.32
CA ILE A 504 -23.70 3.23 30.28
C ILE A 504 -22.33 2.85 29.75
N LYS A 505 -21.26 3.01 30.52
CA LYS A 505 -19.91 2.53 30.18
C LYS A 505 -19.81 1.05 30.48
N LEU A 506 -19.40 0.26 29.49
CA LEU A 506 -19.26 -1.19 29.64
C LEU A 506 -17.86 -1.60 30.16
N GLY A 507 -16.88 -0.69 30.11
CA GLY A 507 -15.51 -0.90 30.53
C GLY A 507 -14.52 -0.62 29.40
N PRO A 508 -13.22 -0.58 29.68
CA PRO A 508 -12.20 -0.29 28.67
C PRO A 508 -12.27 -1.27 27.48
N GLY A 509 -12.32 -0.76 26.27
CA GLY A 509 -12.40 -1.54 25.02
C GLY A 509 -13.76 -2.19 24.75
N GLN A 510 -14.79 -1.92 25.58
CA GLN A 510 -16.13 -2.50 25.41
C GLN A 510 -17.18 -1.48 24.95
N GLY A 511 -16.80 -0.19 24.89
CA GLY A 511 -17.67 0.88 24.43
C GLY A 511 -18.80 1.22 25.41
N TYR A 512 -19.97 1.54 24.86
CA TYR A 512 -21.11 2.05 25.60
C TYR A 512 -22.40 1.36 25.21
N GLU A 513 -23.32 1.25 26.19
CA GLU A 513 -24.69 0.82 25.98
C GLU A 513 -25.64 1.99 26.23
N ILE A 514 -26.80 1.98 25.59
CA ILE A 514 -27.83 2.99 25.73
C ILE A 514 -29.01 2.40 26.46
N ASP A 515 -29.29 2.92 27.67
CA ASP A 515 -30.50 2.57 28.42
C ASP A 515 -31.71 3.26 27.79
N LEU A 516 -32.48 2.47 27.07
CA LEU A 516 -33.65 2.96 26.33
C LEU A 516 -34.84 3.31 27.22
N ASP A 517 -34.86 2.90 28.50
CA ASP A 517 -35.89 3.32 29.47
C ASP A 517 -35.76 4.81 29.82
N PHE A 518 -34.51 5.32 29.76
CA PHE A 518 -34.19 6.70 30.11
C PHE A 518 -33.88 7.59 28.91
N CYS A 519 -33.38 7.02 27.81
CA CYS A 519 -33.04 7.78 26.62
C CYS A 519 -34.29 8.39 25.96
N LYS A 520 -34.41 9.72 25.93
CA LYS A 520 -35.50 10.43 25.23
C LYS A 520 -35.26 10.69 23.74
N GLY A 521 -34.11 10.29 23.18
CA GLY A 521 -33.81 10.47 21.76
C GLY A 521 -33.48 11.91 21.37
N CYS A 522 -32.86 12.70 22.24
CA CYS A 522 -32.57 14.11 21.99
C CYS A 522 -31.45 14.35 20.97
N GLY A 523 -30.62 13.34 20.64
CA GLY A 523 -29.55 13.40 19.64
C GLY A 523 -28.24 14.07 20.10
N LEU A 524 -28.15 14.61 21.33
CA LEU A 524 -26.92 15.28 21.81
C LEU A 524 -25.69 14.37 21.73
N CYS A 525 -25.83 13.11 22.08
CA CYS A 525 -24.72 12.14 21.99
C CYS A 525 -24.21 11.96 20.54
N ALA A 526 -25.10 12.00 19.55
CA ALA A 526 -24.72 11.91 18.14
C ALA A 526 -24.05 13.21 17.65
N THR A 527 -24.58 14.38 18.05
CA THR A 527 -24.01 15.69 17.69
C THR A 527 -22.60 15.88 18.28
N GLU A 528 -22.41 15.45 19.54
CA GLU A 528 -21.15 15.62 20.26
C GLU A 528 -20.15 14.48 20.04
N CYS A 529 -20.48 13.51 19.19
CA CYS A 529 -19.56 12.42 18.85
C CYS A 529 -18.46 12.91 17.88
N PRO A 530 -17.17 13.00 18.29
CA PRO A 530 -16.12 13.52 17.43
C PRO A 530 -15.86 12.65 16.21
N SER A 531 -15.93 11.32 16.36
CA SER A 531 -15.67 10.36 15.28
C SER A 531 -16.88 10.05 14.38
N GLY A 532 -18.08 10.56 14.73
CA GLY A 532 -19.31 10.26 13.99
C GLY A 532 -19.81 8.82 14.10
N ALA A 533 -19.44 8.11 15.16
CA ALA A 533 -19.83 6.71 15.40
C ALA A 533 -21.30 6.53 15.83
N ILE A 534 -22.04 7.61 16.15
CA ILE A 534 -23.41 7.53 16.61
C ILE A 534 -24.36 8.07 15.53
N THR A 535 -25.42 7.32 15.26
CA THR A 535 -26.49 7.71 14.32
C THR A 535 -27.83 7.65 15.01
N MET A 536 -28.72 8.62 14.72
CA MET A 536 -30.10 8.60 15.16
C MET A 536 -30.96 7.78 14.19
N LEU A 537 -31.61 6.73 14.69
CA LEU A 537 -32.52 5.90 13.90
C LEU A 537 -33.97 6.12 14.42
N ARG A 538 -34.91 6.27 13.48
CA ARG A 538 -36.31 6.36 13.80
C ARG A 538 -36.80 5.10 14.48
N GLU A 539 -37.59 5.27 15.55
CA GLU A 539 -38.32 4.17 16.17
C GLU A 539 -39.40 3.64 15.20
N ARG A 540 -39.50 2.33 15.12
CA ARG A 540 -40.63 1.67 14.46
C ARG A 540 -41.63 1.29 15.55
N PHE A 541 -42.72 2.01 15.64
CA PHE A 541 -43.84 1.70 16.56
C PHE A 541 -44.77 0.65 15.91
#